data_3cce905a88a4499e7470bc1d8f85c1b0
#
_entry.id   3cce905a88a4499e7470bc1d8f85c1b0
#
_cell.length_a   1.000
_cell.length_b   1.000
_cell.length_c   1.000
_cell.angle_alpha   90.00
_cell.angle_beta   90.00
_cell.angle_gamma   90.00
#
_symmetry.space_group_name_H-M   'P 1'
#
loop_
_entity.id
_entity.type
_entity.pdbx_description
1 polymer ?
#
loop_
_entity_poly.entity_id
_entity_poly.type
_entity_poly.pdbx_seq_one_letter_code
_entity_poly.pdbx_strand_id
1 'polypeptide(L)'
;MAQDRRHPETHPLPEVSAVTRRDILQRASLVVAAAALPAAAEAASAQATTFKPPAGPDQPIGEVMTRLSTYMSEARDRALPPKALEQAKWHILDTIAAMVSGSELPAGRAATLFARAYGGEKVATIVADTVVCGPFEAALVNGTLAHADETDDSWPGGWHPGAGVVPAALAAGEQFGISGGHFVRAVALGYDVGARMLITIRPGLPDSHKSTHAIAGH
;
A
#
# COMPACT_ATOMS: atom_id res chain seq x y z
N MET A 1 -45.71 -12.61 -43.70
CA MET A 1 -44.66 -13.16 -42.81
C MET A 1 -44.20 -12.06 -41.84
N ALA A 2 -44.76 -12.03 -40.65
CA ALA A 2 -44.42 -11.05 -39.62
C ALA A 2 -43.37 -11.69 -38.70
N GLN A 3 -42.16 -11.05 -38.62
CA GLN A 3 -41.12 -11.49 -37.68
C GLN A 3 -41.41 -10.97 -36.30
N ASP A 4 -41.68 -11.91 -35.39
CA ASP A 4 -41.80 -11.74 -33.94
C ASP A 4 -40.41 -11.34 -33.36
N ARG A 5 -40.20 -10.05 -33.02
CA ARG A 5 -39.05 -9.57 -32.30
C ARG A 5 -39.34 -9.68 -30.82
N ARG A 6 -38.90 -10.76 -30.19
CA ARG A 6 -38.88 -10.88 -28.72
C ARG A 6 -37.81 -9.95 -28.16
N HIS A 7 -38.22 -9.01 -27.33
CA HIS A 7 -37.29 -8.19 -26.51
C HIS A 7 -36.62 -9.09 -25.45
N PRO A 8 -35.32 -8.96 -25.19
CA PRO A 8 -34.69 -9.66 -24.08
C PRO A 8 -35.21 -9.10 -22.75
N GLU A 9 -35.63 -10.00 -21.87
CA GLU A 9 -36.02 -9.68 -20.50
C GLU A 9 -34.81 -9.10 -19.74
N THR A 10 -34.95 -7.86 -19.29
CA THR A 10 -33.99 -7.21 -18.42
C THR A 10 -34.17 -7.76 -17.00
N HIS A 11 -33.29 -8.65 -16.57
CA HIS A 11 -33.21 -9.03 -15.15
C HIS A 11 -32.78 -7.80 -14.34
N PRO A 12 -33.50 -7.44 -13.27
CA PRO A 12 -33.07 -6.38 -12.38
C PRO A 12 -31.75 -6.79 -11.70
N LEU A 13 -30.76 -5.90 -11.77
CA LEU A 13 -29.51 -6.05 -11.05
C LEU A 13 -29.83 -6.08 -9.54
N PRO A 14 -29.12 -6.91 -8.73
CA PRO A 14 -29.31 -6.92 -7.29
C PRO A 14 -29.03 -5.52 -6.73
N GLU A 15 -29.96 -5.00 -5.91
CA GLU A 15 -29.78 -3.75 -5.19
C GLU A 15 -28.51 -3.84 -4.35
N VAL A 16 -27.48 -3.08 -4.76
CA VAL A 16 -26.30 -2.88 -3.95
C VAL A 16 -26.71 -1.99 -2.79
N SER A 17 -26.89 -2.58 -1.62
CA SER A 17 -27.16 -1.85 -0.38
C SER A 17 -26.08 -0.77 -0.22
N ALA A 18 -26.47 0.50 -0.28
CA ALA A 18 -25.55 1.62 -0.16
C ALA A 18 -24.83 1.55 1.20
N VAL A 19 -23.51 1.37 1.19
CA VAL A 19 -22.68 1.40 2.39
C VAL A 19 -22.83 2.78 3.02
N THR A 20 -23.36 2.85 4.24
CA THR A 20 -23.58 4.12 4.93
C THR A 20 -22.29 4.62 5.60
N ARG A 21 -22.18 5.95 5.81
CA ARG A 21 -21.07 6.53 6.60
C ARG A 21 -20.91 5.86 7.97
N ARG A 22 -21.99 5.36 8.54
CA ARG A 22 -21.99 4.66 9.82
C ARG A 22 -21.32 3.30 9.73
N ASP A 23 -21.51 2.57 8.63
CA ASP A 23 -20.86 1.28 8.38
C ASP A 23 -19.36 1.45 8.19
N ILE A 24 -18.94 2.51 7.51
CA ILE A 24 -17.52 2.87 7.34
C ILE A 24 -16.89 3.19 8.70
N LEU A 25 -17.54 4.02 9.51
CA LEU A 25 -17.02 4.40 10.84
C LEU A 25 -16.99 3.21 11.81
N GLN A 26 -17.96 2.31 11.78
CA GLN A 26 -17.96 1.11 12.60
C GLN A 26 -16.83 0.15 12.19
N ARG A 27 -16.57 -0.01 10.90
CA ARG A 27 -15.47 -0.84 10.38
C ARG A 27 -14.11 -0.22 10.67
N ALA A 28 -13.97 1.09 10.52
CA ALA A 28 -12.77 1.83 10.93
C ALA A 28 -12.49 1.73 12.44
N SER A 29 -13.53 1.74 13.28
CA SER A 29 -13.39 1.58 14.73
C SER A 29 -12.88 0.19 15.13
N LEU A 30 -13.23 -0.85 14.38
CA LEU A 30 -12.69 -2.21 14.59
C LEU A 30 -11.20 -2.30 14.26
N VAL A 31 -10.75 -1.59 13.22
CA VAL A 31 -9.32 -1.51 12.84
C VAL A 31 -8.52 -0.77 13.92
N VAL A 32 -9.05 0.34 14.46
CA VAL A 32 -8.40 1.11 15.53
C VAL A 32 -8.40 0.33 16.86
N ALA A 33 -9.43 -0.46 17.15
CA ALA A 33 -9.49 -1.28 18.35
C ALA A 33 -8.49 -2.46 18.31
N ALA A 34 -8.21 -3.02 17.12
CA ALA A 34 -7.18 -4.04 16.96
C ALA A 34 -5.75 -3.49 17.17
N ALA A 35 -5.52 -2.20 16.85
CA ALA A 35 -4.24 -1.53 17.10
C ALA A 35 -4.02 -1.12 18.56
N ALA A 36 -5.05 -1.24 19.43
CA ALA A 36 -5.00 -0.85 20.85
C ALA A 36 -4.85 -2.02 21.82
N LEU A 37 -4.52 -3.22 21.35
CA LEU A 37 -4.21 -4.34 22.24
C LEU A 37 -2.89 -4.08 22.98
N PRO A 38 -2.85 -4.24 24.32
CA PRO A 38 -1.63 -4.00 25.07
C PRO A 38 -0.54 -4.97 24.65
N ALA A 39 0.64 -4.44 24.38
CA ALA A 39 1.85 -5.19 24.11
C ALA A 39 2.27 -6.00 25.34
N ALA A 40 1.70 -7.19 25.49
CA ALA A 40 2.32 -8.28 26.22
C ALA A 40 3.13 -9.09 25.18
N ALA A 41 4.12 -8.44 24.58
CA ALA A 41 5.15 -9.12 23.82
C ALA A 41 6.27 -9.44 24.80
N GLU A 42 6.29 -10.67 25.31
CA GLU A 42 7.54 -11.30 25.69
C GLU A 42 8.49 -11.15 24.51
N ALA A 43 9.64 -10.55 24.80
CA ALA A 43 10.69 -10.36 23.81
C ALA A 43 11.17 -11.73 23.31
N ALA A 44 10.51 -12.25 22.29
CA ALA A 44 11.16 -13.17 21.39
C ALA A 44 12.25 -12.35 20.73
N SER A 45 13.49 -12.56 21.15
CA SER A 45 14.68 -12.06 20.46
C SER A 45 14.64 -12.66 19.05
N ALA A 46 14.03 -11.93 18.12
CA ALA A 46 14.18 -12.20 16.70
C ALA A 46 15.68 -12.02 16.43
N GLN A 47 16.38 -13.14 16.31
CA GLN A 47 17.71 -13.14 15.72
C GLN A 47 17.50 -12.55 14.33
N ALA A 48 17.86 -11.27 14.18
CA ALA A 48 17.95 -10.64 12.89
C ALA A 48 18.93 -11.49 12.07
N THR A 49 18.40 -12.35 11.22
CA THR A 49 19.20 -12.98 10.18
C THR A 49 19.71 -11.84 9.34
N THR A 50 20.96 -11.46 9.57
CA THR A 50 21.64 -10.48 8.73
C THR A 50 21.62 -11.04 7.31
N PHE A 51 20.70 -10.55 6.49
CA PHE A 51 20.71 -10.80 5.06
C PHE A 51 22.03 -10.26 4.53
N LYS A 52 22.98 -11.16 4.22
CA LYS A 52 24.18 -10.80 3.49
C LYS A 52 23.80 -10.88 2.02
N PRO A 53 23.69 -9.75 1.31
CA PRO A 53 23.41 -9.79 -0.11
C PRO A 53 24.48 -10.63 -0.81
N PRO A 54 24.12 -11.39 -1.85
CA PRO A 54 25.12 -12.08 -2.66
C PRO A 54 26.14 -11.05 -3.14
N ALA A 55 27.42 -11.38 -3.03
CA ALA A 55 28.49 -10.55 -3.55
C ALA A 55 28.24 -10.35 -5.06
N GLY A 56 27.69 -9.20 -5.42
CA GLY A 56 27.62 -8.76 -6.80
C GLY A 56 29.04 -8.47 -7.32
N PRO A 57 29.23 -8.35 -8.63
CA PRO A 57 30.51 -7.92 -9.17
C PRO A 57 30.93 -6.61 -8.49
N ASP A 58 32.19 -6.48 -8.10
CA ASP A 58 32.82 -5.32 -7.47
C ASP A 58 32.78 -4.08 -8.40
N GLN A 59 31.58 -3.63 -8.72
CA GLN A 59 31.38 -2.37 -9.42
C GLN A 59 31.24 -1.26 -8.39
N PRO A 60 32.01 -0.18 -8.48
CA PRO A 60 31.85 0.93 -7.56
C PRO A 60 30.43 1.50 -7.67
N ILE A 61 29.78 1.70 -6.51
CA ILE A 61 28.45 2.32 -6.46
C ILE A 61 28.57 3.72 -7.06
N GLY A 62 27.76 4.01 -8.08
CA GLY A 62 27.77 5.33 -8.72
C GLY A 62 27.38 6.45 -7.75
N GLU A 63 27.85 7.67 -8.02
CA GLU A 63 27.59 8.84 -7.17
C GLU A 63 26.09 9.09 -6.91
N VAL A 64 25.26 8.93 -7.92
CA VAL A 64 23.80 9.09 -7.80
C VAL A 64 23.22 8.12 -6.77
N MET A 65 23.59 6.84 -6.85
CA MET A 65 23.13 5.82 -5.91
C MET A 65 23.66 6.07 -4.50
N THR A 66 24.89 6.50 -4.37
CA THR A 66 25.47 6.88 -3.07
C THR A 66 24.70 8.03 -2.44
N ARG A 67 24.41 9.10 -3.20
CA ARG A 67 23.64 10.24 -2.71
C ARG A 67 22.23 9.87 -2.33
N LEU A 68 21.55 9.06 -3.15
CA LEU A 68 20.18 8.60 -2.87
C LEU A 68 20.15 7.73 -1.62
N SER A 69 21.05 6.75 -1.51
CA SER A 69 21.12 5.86 -0.34
C SER A 69 21.42 6.64 0.95
N THR A 70 22.31 7.61 0.91
CA THR A 70 22.62 8.50 2.04
C THR A 70 21.39 9.29 2.44
N TYR A 71 20.70 9.92 1.47
CA TYR A 71 19.46 10.67 1.71
C TYR A 71 18.38 9.81 2.37
N MET A 72 18.15 8.61 1.84
CA MET A 72 17.15 7.68 2.39
C MET A 72 17.52 7.22 3.81
N SER A 73 18.79 6.90 4.05
CA SER A 73 19.30 6.47 5.35
C SER A 73 19.15 7.57 6.42
N GLU A 74 19.50 8.81 6.08
CA GLU A 74 19.39 9.96 6.99
C GLU A 74 17.92 10.34 7.28
N ALA A 75 17.00 10.07 6.35
CA ALA A 75 15.59 10.40 6.50
C ALA A 75 14.93 9.72 7.72
N ARG A 76 15.48 8.58 8.16
CA ARG A 76 14.97 7.83 9.32
C ARG A 76 14.88 8.70 10.58
N ASP A 77 15.89 9.52 10.83
CA ASP A 77 16.02 10.30 12.06
C ASP A 77 15.76 11.79 11.86
N ARG A 78 15.47 12.21 10.61
CA ARG A 78 15.19 13.60 10.26
C ARG A 78 13.73 13.96 10.56
N ALA A 79 13.51 15.06 11.25
CA ALA A 79 12.17 15.61 11.46
C ALA A 79 11.55 16.05 10.15
N LEU A 80 10.27 15.69 9.94
CA LEU A 80 9.51 16.20 8.80
C LEU A 80 9.10 17.66 9.02
N PRO A 81 9.12 18.50 7.98
CA PRO A 81 8.46 19.79 8.03
C PRO A 81 6.98 19.62 8.40
N PRO A 82 6.37 20.51 9.22
CA PRO A 82 4.99 20.35 9.68
C PRO A 82 3.98 20.10 8.56
N LYS A 83 4.12 20.80 7.44
CA LYS A 83 3.25 20.61 6.27
C LYS A 83 3.40 19.22 5.66
N ALA A 84 4.62 18.69 5.54
CA ALA A 84 4.87 17.35 5.00
C ALA A 84 4.31 16.28 5.95
N LEU A 85 4.45 16.48 7.28
CA LEU A 85 3.88 15.60 8.28
C LEU A 85 2.35 15.50 8.17
N GLU A 86 1.66 16.63 8.05
CA GLU A 86 0.20 16.64 7.90
C GLU A 86 -0.25 16.04 6.57
N GLN A 87 0.43 16.34 5.46
CA GLN A 87 0.11 15.73 4.17
C GLN A 87 0.30 14.20 4.20
N ALA A 88 1.38 13.70 4.77
CA ALA A 88 1.61 12.27 4.90
C ALA A 88 0.49 11.57 5.69
N LYS A 89 -0.02 12.19 6.76
CA LYS A 89 -1.17 11.66 7.52
C LYS A 89 -2.44 11.59 6.67
N TRP A 90 -2.70 12.63 5.85
CA TRP A 90 -3.86 12.63 4.96
C TRP A 90 -3.77 11.54 3.91
N HIS A 91 -2.61 11.36 3.28
CA HIS A 91 -2.39 10.29 2.30
C HIS A 91 -2.53 8.90 2.93
N ILE A 92 -2.02 8.70 4.15
CA ILE A 92 -2.20 7.45 4.88
C ILE A 92 -3.69 7.18 5.14
N LEU A 93 -4.43 8.18 5.63
CA LEU A 93 -5.86 8.05 5.92
C LEU A 93 -6.66 7.75 4.66
N ASP A 94 -6.38 8.45 3.58
CA ASP A 94 -7.01 8.27 2.27
C ASP A 94 -6.78 6.85 1.75
N THR A 95 -5.51 6.40 1.74
CA THR A 95 -5.17 5.04 1.29
C THR A 95 -5.81 3.95 2.15
N ILE A 96 -5.86 4.12 3.48
CA ILE A 96 -6.55 3.16 4.36
C ILE A 96 -8.06 3.15 4.06
N ALA A 97 -8.67 4.29 3.79
CA ALA A 97 -10.08 4.37 3.41
C ALA A 97 -10.34 3.64 2.07
N ALA A 98 -9.44 3.80 1.08
CA ALA A 98 -9.49 3.08 -0.17
C ALA A 98 -9.33 1.56 0.04
N MET A 99 -8.42 1.10 0.91
CA MET A 99 -8.30 -0.31 1.27
C MET A 99 -9.60 -0.88 1.87
N VAL A 100 -10.25 -0.13 2.76
CA VAL A 100 -11.53 -0.55 3.35
C VAL A 100 -12.61 -0.66 2.28
N SER A 101 -12.70 0.31 1.37
CA SER A 101 -13.62 0.27 0.24
C SER A 101 -13.33 -0.92 -0.68
N GLY A 102 -12.09 -1.09 -1.08
CA GLY A 102 -11.65 -2.14 -2.00
C GLY A 102 -11.77 -3.55 -1.44
N SER A 103 -11.81 -3.72 -0.11
CA SER A 103 -11.97 -5.03 0.53
C SER A 103 -13.28 -5.75 0.15
N GLU A 104 -14.32 -5.00 -0.18
CA GLU A 104 -15.61 -5.53 -0.58
C GLU A 104 -15.70 -5.82 -2.09
N LEU A 105 -14.72 -5.40 -2.87
CA LEU A 105 -14.71 -5.60 -4.32
C LEU A 105 -14.18 -6.99 -4.72
N PRO A 106 -14.52 -7.50 -5.91
CA PRO A 106 -14.07 -8.81 -6.35
C PRO A 106 -12.55 -9.00 -6.31
N ALA A 107 -11.78 -7.99 -6.72
CA ALA A 107 -10.32 -8.03 -6.69
C ALA A 107 -9.79 -8.12 -5.25
N GLY A 108 -10.31 -7.31 -4.33
CA GLY A 108 -9.92 -7.33 -2.92
C GLY A 108 -10.25 -8.66 -2.24
N ARG A 109 -11.45 -9.20 -2.48
CA ARG A 109 -11.83 -10.52 -1.95
C ARG A 109 -10.92 -11.63 -2.48
N ALA A 110 -10.58 -11.62 -3.77
CA ALA A 110 -9.67 -12.59 -4.36
C ALA A 110 -8.27 -12.50 -3.76
N ALA A 111 -7.73 -11.29 -3.58
CA ALA A 111 -6.44 -11.06 -2.95
C ALA A 111 -6.41 -11.53 -1.49
N THR A 112 -7.48 -11.27 -0.72
CA THR A 112 -7.59 -11.76 0.66
C THR A 112 -7.65 -13.29 0.73
N LEU A 113 -8.36 -13.94 -0.19
CA LEU A 113 -8.39 -15.41 -0.28
C LEU A 113 -7.01 -15.98 -0.61
N PHE A 114 -6.23 -15.31 -1.47
CA PHE A 114 -4.84 -15.69 -1.74
C PHE A 114 -4.01 -15.67 -0.44
N ALA A 115 -4.06 -14.60 0.35
CA ALA A 115 -3.31 -14.54 1.61
C ALA A 115 -3.78 -15.59 2.64
N ARG A 116 -5.07 -15.96 2.65
CA ARG A 116 -5.57 -17.06 3.49
C ARG A 116 -4.96 -18.41 3.09
N ALA A 117 -4.73 -18.62 1.81
CA ALA A 117 -4.19 -19.89 1.28
C ALA A 117 -2.66 -19.97 1.37
N TYR A 118 -1.96 -18.85 1.21
CA TYR A 118 -0.51 -18.80 1.03
C TYR A 118 0.21 -17.85 1.99
N GLY A 119 -0.45 -17.39 3.02
CA GLY A 119 -0.10 -16.24 3.84
C GLY A 119 1.23 -16.23 4.61
N GLY A 120 2.05 -17.25 4.56
CA GLY A 120 3.37 -17.22 5.18
C GLY A 120 3.37 -17.04 6.70
N GLU A 121 4.39 -16.35 7.22
CA GLU A 121 4.53 -16.04 8.64
C GLU A 121 3.48 -15.00 9.08
N LYS A 122 2.95 -15.16 10.30
CA LYS A 122 1.87 -14.30 10.81
C LYS A 122 2.44 -13.06 11.53
N VAL A 123 2.84 -12.06 10.77
CA VAL A 123 3.48 -10.83 11.29
C VAL A 123 2.84 -9.52 10.81
N ALA A 124 2.08 -9.54 9.72
CA ALA A 124 1.48 -8.36 9.15
C ALA A 124 -0.02 -8.54 8.85
N THR A 125 -0.79 -7.48 8.99
CA THR A 125 -2.26 -7.50 8.92
C THR A 125 -2.78 -7.10 7.54
N ILE A 126 -3.94 -7.67 7.16
CA ILE A 126 -4.74 -7.22 6.03
C ILE A 126 -5.79 -6.24 6.55
N VAL A 127 -5.81 -5.04 6.00
CA VAL A 127 -6.79 -4.00 6.37
C VAL A 127 -8.21 -4.48 6.08
N ALA A 128 -9.12 -4.20 7.00
CA ALA A 128 -10.53 -4.62 6.95
C ALA A 128 -10.77 -6.15 6.98
N ASP A 129 -9.77 -6.95 7.35
CA ASP A 129 -9.90 -8.39 7.56
C ASP A 129 -9.22 -8.83 8.87
N THR A 130 -9.45 -10.06 9.31
CA THR A 130 -8.81 -10.68 10.47
C THR A 130 -7.55 -11.49 10.11
N VAL A 131 -7.20 -11.52 8.84
CA VAL A 131 -6.04 -12.27 8.36
C VAL A 131 -4.76 -11.58 8.78
N VAL A 132 -3.86 -12.37 9.36
CA VAL A 132 -2.47 -12.00 9.63
C VAL A 132 -1.60 -12.94 8.78
N CYS A 133 -0.67 -12.40 8.02
CA CYS A 133 0.14 -13.12 7.05
C CYS A 133 1.56 -12.57 6.97
N GLY A 134 2.35 -13.04 6.02
CA GLY A 134 3.70 -12.52 5.78
C GLY A 134 3.67 -11.08 5.28
N PRO A 135 4.76 -10.33 5.47
CA PRO A 135 4.80 -8.93 5.11
C PRO A 135 4.67 -8.68 3.60
N PHE A 136 5.15 -9.59 2.77
CA PHE A 136 5.00 -9.48 1.32
C PHE A 136 3.55 -9.71 0.89
N GLU A 137 2.91 -10.73 1.45
CA GLU A 137 1.50 -11.03 1.18
C GLU A 137 0.61 -9.91 1.68
N ALA A 138 0.86 -9.36 2.87
CA ALA A 138 0.11 -8.24 3.42
C ALA A 138 0.28 -6.97 2.56
N ALA A 139 1.50 -6.65 2.13
CA ALA A 139 1.75 -5.52 1.26
C ALA A 139 1.04 -5.67 -0.09
N LEU A 140 1.12 -6.86 -0.71
CA LEU A 140 0.46 -7.17 -1.98
C LEU A 140 -1.07 -7.05 -1.85
N VAL A 141 -1.65 -7.68 -0.83
CA VAL A 141 -3.11 -7.66 -0.64
C VAL A 141 -3.59 -6.25 -0.33
N ASN A 142 -2.99 -5.56 0.63
CA ASN A 142 -3.38 -4.19 0.99
C ASN A 142 -3.20 -3.22 -0.19
N GLY A 143 -2.18 -3.40 -1.02
CA GLY A 143 -2.01 -2.63 -2.26
C GLY A 143 -3.13 -2.91 -3.27
N THR A 144 -3.51 -4.18 -3.43
CA THR A 144 -4.66 -4.56 -4.27
C THR A 144 -5.97 -3.98 -3.73
N LEU A 145 -6.17 -4.00 -2.40
CA LEU A 145 -7.34 -3.36 -1.78
C LEU A 145 -7.37 -1.86 -2.05
N ALA A 146 -6.24 -1.17 -1.89
CA ALA A 146 -6.15 0.28 -2.06
C ALA A 146 -6.48 0.72 -3.48
N HIS A 147 -6.09 -0.08 -4.49
CA HIS A 147 -6.25 0.27 -5.90
C HIS A 147 -7.44 -0.42 -6.60
N ALA A 148 -8.27 -1.16 -5.86
CA ALA A 148 -9.33 -2.01 -6.43
C ALA A 148 -10.43 -1.22 -7.16
N ASP A 149 -10.68 0.02 -6.79
CA ASP A 149 -11.70 0.92 -7.37
C ASP A 149 -11.10 2.23 -7.91
N GLU A 150 -9.77 2.34 -7.93
CA GLU A 150 -9.02 3.51 -8.40
C GLU A 150 -9.45 4.82 -7.70
N THR A 151 -9.87 4.75 -6.43
CA THR A 151 -10.23 5.91 -5.61
C THR A 151 -9.08 6.41 -4.74
N ASP A 152 -7.96 5.69 -4.73
CA ASP A 152 -6.74 6.08 -4.06
C ASP A 152 -6.11 7.34 -4.66
N ASP A 153 -5.20 7.96 -3.90
CA ASP A 153 -4.60 9.23 -4.26
C ASP A 153 -3.86 9.18 -5.60
N SER A 154 -3.77 10.30 -6.27
CA SER A 154 -3.08 10.39 -7.55
C SER A 154 -2.10 11.55 -7.61
N TRP A 155 -0.95 11.31 -8.22
CA TRP A 155 0.03 12.34 -8.56
C TRP A 155 -0.20 12.85 -10.00
N PRO A 156 -0.05 14.15 -10.29
CA PRO A 156 -0.13 14.67 -11.65
C PRO A 156 0.82 13.94 -12.60
N GLY A 157 0.27 13.14 -13.49
CA GLY A 157 1.04 12.30 -14.43
C GLY A 157 0.69 10.82 -14.37
N GLY A 158 -0.37 10.45 -13.60
CA GLY A 158 -0.92 9.11 -13.61
C GLY A 158 -0.12 8.12 -12.77
N TRP A 159 0.34 8.51 -11.59
CA TRP A 159 0.92 7.64 -10.58
C TRP A 159 0.06 7.67 -9.32
N HIS A 160 -0.17 6.51 -8.71
CA HIS A 160 -0.94 6.29 -7.50
C HIS A 160 -0.01 5.85 -6.35
N PRO A 161 0.68 6.79 -5.69
CA PRO A 161 1.71 6.46 -4.71
C PRO A 161 1.16 5.73 -3.48
N GLY A 162 -0.06 6.05 -3.05
CA GLY A 162 -0.66 5.49 -1.86
C GLY A 162 -0.75 3.97 -1.91
N ALA A 163 -1.23 3.42 -3.02
CA ALA A 163 -1.43 1.98 -3.19
C ALA A 163 -0.13 1.15 -3.10
N GLY A 164 1.01 1.74 -3.42
CA GLY A 164 2.32 1.07 -3.29
C GLY A 164 3.00 1.37 -1.94
N VAL A 165 3.10 2.65 -1.59
CA VAL A 165 3.93 3.13 -0.46
C VAL A 165 3.32 2.78 0.89
N VAL A 166 2.02 3.03 1.08
CA VAL A 166 1.38 2.84 2.41
C VAL A 166 1.31 1.38 2.81
N PRO A 167 0.87 0.43 1.95
CA PRO A 167 0.86 -0.99 2.27
C PRO A 167 2.25 -1.56 2.58
N ALA A 168 3.25 -1.19 1.79
CA ALA A 168 4.62 -1.64 2.00
C ALA A 168 5.19 -1.13 3.33
N ALA A 169 5.00 0.16 3.63
CA ALA A 169 5.43 0.76 4.89
C ALA A 169 4.69 0.17 6.09
N LEU A 170 3.38 -0.14 5.95
CA LEU A 170 2.58 -0.76 7.01
C LEU A 170 3.09 -2.16 7.32
N ALA A 171 3.21 -3.01 6.32
CA ALA A 171 3.65 -4.40 6.48
C ALA A 171 5.08 -4.48 7.04
N ALA A 172 6.01 -3.67 6.55
CA ALA A 172 7.36 -3.57 7.09
C ALA A 172 7.34 -3.00 8.53
N GLY A 173 6.47 -2.03 8.77
CA GLY A 173 6.30 -1.43 10.10
C GLY A 173 5.84 -2.42 11.16
N GLU A 174 4.89 -3.28 10.82
CA GLU A 174 4.43 -4.36 11.68
C GLU A 174 5.52 -5.42 11.91
N GLN A 175 6.20 -5.83 10.84
CA GLN A 175 7.29 -6.81 10.92
C GLN A 175 8.43 -6.36 11.85
N PHE A 176 8.80 -5.08 11.79
CA PHE A 176 9.94 -4.55 12.54
C PHE A 176 9.54 -3.80 13.82
N GLY A 177 8.25 -3.72 14.13
CA GLY A 177 7.75 -3.08 15.34
C GLY A 177 8.09 -1.59 15.42
N ILE A 178 8.03 -0.85 14.29
CA ILE A 178 8.37 0.56 14.26
C ILE A 178 7.28 1.43 14.90
N SER A 179 7.68 2.60 15.42
CA SER A 179 6.71 3.57 15.95
C SER A 179 5.87 4.22 14.85
N GLY A 180 4.67 4.71 15.21
CA GLY A 180 3.84 5.47 14.27
C GLY A 180 4.55 6.70 13.67
N GLY A 181 5.44 7.34 14.43
CA GLY A 181 6.28 8.43 13.92
C GLY A 181 7.27 7.97 12.83
N HIS A 182 7.84 6.78 12.96
CA HIS A 182 8.68 6.17 11.92
C HIS A 182 7.86 5.78 10.71
N PHE A 183 6.68 5.20 10.90
CA PHE A 183 5.76 4.85 9.82
C PHE A 183 5.42 6.08 8.96
N VAL A 184 4.99 7.17 9.58
CA VAL A 184 4.67 8.41 8.83
C VAL A 184 5.88 8.95 8.07
N ARG A 185 7.09 8.89 8.66
CA ARG A 185 8.34 9.28 7.95
C ARG A 185 8.65 8.36 6.78
N ALA A 186 8.46 7.05 6.93
CA ALA A 186 8.67 6.08 5.86
C ALA A 186 7.73 6.35 4.67
N VAL A 187 6.45 6.61 4.96
CA VAL A 187 5.47 6.99 3.93
C VAL A 187 5.89 8.29 3.24
N ALA A 188 6.21 9.35 3.98
CA ALA A 188 6.65 10.62 3.41
C ALA A 188 7.90 10.46 2.52
N LEU A 189 8.86 9.63 2.95
CA LEU A 189 10.05 9.31 2.15
C LEU A 189 9.71 8.58 0.86
N GLY A 190 8.81 7.58 0.92
CA GLY A 190 8.35 6.83 -0.26
C GLY A 190 7.71 7.75 -1.30
N TYR A 191 6.86 8.67 -0.87
CA TYR A 191 6.26 9.69 -1.75
C TYR A 191 7.31 10.62 -2.37
N ASP A 192 8.27 11.10 -1.58
CA ASP A 192 9.32 12.00 -2.08
C ASP A 192 10.24 11.30 -3.09
N VAL A 193 10.71 10.10 -2.77
CA VAL A 193 11.59 9.34 -3.67
C VAL A 193 10.84 8.94 -4.93
N GLY A 194 9.63 8.40 -4.83
CA GLY A 194 8.82 8.02 -5.98
C GLY A 194 8.50 9.19 -6.90
N ALA A 195 8.12 10.35 -6.33
CA ALA A 195 7.88 11.56 -7.12
C ALA A 195 9.13 12.03 -7.86
N ARG A 196 10.32 12.01 -7.23
CA ARG A 196 11.59 12.36 -7.87
C ARG A 196 11.94 11.40 -8.99
N MET A 197 11.75 10.10 -8.78
CA MET A 197 11.96 9.08 -9.82
C MET A 197 11.04 9.36 -11.01
N LEU A 198 9.75 9.60 -10.77
CA LEU A 198 8.79 9.89 -11.81
C LEU A 198 9.14 11.15 -12.62
N ILE A 199 9.51 12.24 -11.93
CA ILE A 199 9.93 13.50 -12.59
C ILE A 199 11.16 13.26 -13.48
N THR A 200 12.10 12.43 -13.01
CA THR A 200 13.33 12.13 -13.74
C THR A 200 13.07 11.32 -15.02
N ILE A 201 12.18 10.34 -14.97
CA ILE A 201 11.92 9.43 -16.09
C ILE A 201 10.85 9.97 -17.06
N ARG A 202 9.97 10.86 -16.59
CA ARG A 202 8.81 11.37 -17.35
C ARG A 202 9.15 11.94 -18.74
N PRO A 203 10.24 12.70 -18.94
CA PRO A 203 10.57 13.22 -20.28
C PRO A 203 10.78 12.15 -21.35
N GLY A 204 11.24 10.94 -20.93
CA GLY A 204 11.46 9.81 -21.85
C GLY A 204 10.28 8.85 -21.98
N LEU A 205 9.20 9.03 -21.21
CA LEU A 205 8.07 8.10 -21.21
C LEU A 205 7.30 8.04 -22.54
N PRO A 206 7.02 9.17 -23.23
CA PRO A 206 6.31 9.14 -24.51
C PRO A 206 6.98 8.25 -25.55
N ASP A 207 8.31 8.23 -25.58
CA ASP A 207 9.10 7.46 -26.54
C ASP A 207 9.31 5.99 -26.11
N SER A 208 9.13 5.70 -24.82
CA SER A 208 9.39 4.36 -24.28
C SER A 208 8.20 3.41 -24.41
N HIS A 209 7.01 3.90 -24.75
CA HIS A 209 5.74 3.16 -24.74
C HIS A 209 5.42 2.45 -23.40
N LYS A 210 5.95 2.95 -22.29
CA LYS A 210 5.73 2.42 -20.95
C LYS A 210 4.84 3.36 -20.15
N SER A 211 4.01 2.78 -19.29
CA SER A 211 3.17 3.57 -18.38
C SER A 211 3.98 4.04 -17.16
N THR A 212 3.54 5.13 -16.55
CA THR A 212 4.09 5.62 -15.28
C THR A 212 3.95 4.59 -14.17
N HIS A 213 2.84 3.83 -14.15
CA HIS A 213 2.61 2.74 -13.21
C HIS A 213 3.66 1.63 -13.31
N ALA A 214 4.04 1.25 -14.54
CA ALA A 214 5.02 0.19 -14.77
C ALA A 214 6.46 0.56 -14.38
N ILE A 215 6.76 1.84 -14.16
CA ILE A 215 8.13 2.30 -13.91
C ILE A 215 8.28 2.88 -12.50
N ALA A 216 7.28 3.55 -11.97
CA ALA A 216 7.35 4.28 -10.71
C ALA A 216 6.38 3.76 -9.64
N GLY A 217 5.51 2.82 -9.98
CA GLY A 217 4.48 2.29 -9.08
C GLY A 217 4.85 0.99 -8.38
N HIS A 218 6.03 0.45 -8.66
CA HIS A 218 6.43 -0.87 -8.10
C HIS A 218 7.73 -0.80 -7.33
#